data_979dc9bf3dbe1370fcfa5727a3facb37
#
_entry.id   979dc9bf3dbe1370fcfa5727a3facb37
#
_cell.length_a   1.000
_cell.length_b   1.000
_cell.length_c   1.000
_cell.angle_alpha   90.00
_cell.angle_beta   90.00
_cell.angle_gamma   90.00
#
_symmetry.space_group_name_H-M   'P 1'
#
loop_
_entity.id
_entity.type
_entity.pdbx_description
1 polymer ?
#
loop_
_entity_poly.entity_id
_entity_poly.type
_entity_poly.pdbx_seq_one_letter_code
_entity_poly.pdbx_strand_id
1 'polypeptide(L)'
;MAFSDRELLARLIQCEAGGEGENGMKAVAGVVMNRVHAKGGEYARVGQGSIRNIIFQPYQFVCASETEGGAYNPQNIYNMRPEQIHYDIADWAIAGNRLGVVADSLWFYNPFGPECRNSFPSNVGYWQTRIGDHCFYNPTNAYYKT
;
A
#
# COMPACT_ATOMS: atom_id res chain seq x y z
N MET A 1 2.12 -22.43 6.29
CA MET A 1 0.81 -22.00 6.75
C MET A 1 0.53 -20.58 6.25
N ALA A 2 -0.67 -20.38 5.77
CA ALA A 2 -1.04 -19.07 5.25
C ALA A 2 -1.43 -18.12 6.39
N PHE A 3 -0.98 -16.88 6.32
CA PHE A 3 -1.44 -15.84 7.23
C PHE A 3 -2.88 -15.44 6.87
N SER A 4 -3.65 -15.02 7.86
CA SER A 4 -4.96 -14.42 7.61
C SER A 4 -4.80 -13.08 6.87
N ASP A 5 -5.87 -12.59 6.25
CA ASP A 5 -5.86 -11.27 5.60
C ASP A 5 -5.46 -10.17 6.56
N ARG A 6 -5.98 -10.22 7.79
CA ARG A 6 -5.65 -9.26 8.85
C ARG A 6 -4.16 -9.27 9.16
N GLU A 7 -3.58 -10.45 9.33
CA GLU A 7 -2.16 -10.57 9.64
C GLU A 7 -1.30 -10.17 8.47
N LEU A 8 -1.67 -10.54 7.24
CA LEU A 8 -0.95 -10.10 6.04
C LEU A 8 -0.90 -8.58 5.96
N LEU A 9 -2.03 -7.94 6.17
CA LEU A 9 -2.07 -6.47 6.12
C LEU A 9 -1.23 -5.85 7.24
N ALA A 10 -1.32 -6.39 8.46
CA ALA A 10 -0.51 -5.90 9.58
C ALA A 10 1.00 -6.03 9.28
N ARG A 11 1.41 -7.15 8.71
CA ARG A 11 2.81 -7.39 8.33
C ARG A 11 3.27 -6.45 7.22
N LEU A 12 2.41 -6.20 6.24
CA LEU A 12 2.72 -5.26 5.17
C LEU A 12 2.88 -3.83 5.71
N ILE A 13 1.97 -3.41 6.57
CA ILE A 13 2.01 -2.08 7.21
C ILE A 13 3.34 -1.91 7.96
N GLN A 14 3.72 -2.88 8.76
CA GLN A 14 4.97 -2.83 9.51
C GLN A 14 6.17 -2.74 8.57
N CYS A 15 6.17 -3.57 7.53
CA CYS A 15 7.29 -3.65 6.59
C CYS A 15 7.42 -2.38 5.76
N GLU A 16 6.31 -1.87 5.22
CA GLU A 16 6.32 -0.71 4.31
C GLU A 16 6.41 0.62 5.05
N ALA A 17 5.86 0.73 6.24
CA ALA A 17 5.66 2.02 6.90
C ALA A 17 5.92 2.01 8.41
N GLY A 18 6.54 0.98 8.95
CA GLY A 18 6.74 0.86 10.39
C GLY A 18 7.49 2.01 11.03
N GLY A 19 8.35 2.69 10.27
CA GLY A 19 9.09 3.86 10.73
C GLY A 19 8.43 5.20 10.47
N GLU A 20 7.23 5.23 9.88
CA GLU A 20 6.59 6.47 9.41
C GLU A 20 5.59 7.07 10.40
N GLY A 21 5.46 6.48 11.58
CA GLY A 21 4.48 6.92 12.57
C GLY A 21 3.06 6.44 12.26
N GLU A 22 2.14 6.74 13.17
CA GLU A 22 0.77 6.24 13.06
C GLU A 22 0.08 6.71 11.79
N ASN A 23 0.19 8.01 11.44
CA ASN A 23 -0.46 8.54 10.25
C ASN A 23 0.13 7.95 8.96
N GLY A 24 1.44 7.75 8.92
CA GLY A 24 2.08 7.11 7.77
C GLY A 24 1.63 5.67 7.58
N MET A 25 1.52 4.93 8.67
CA MET A 25 1.01 3.55 8.63
C MET A 25 -0.46 3.48 8.21
N LYS A 26 -1.29 4.39 8.73
CA LYS A 26 -2.70 4.49 8.34
C LYS A 26 -2.86 4.85 6.87
N ALA A 27 -1.99 5.71 6.36
CA ALA A 27 -2.00 6.11 4.95
C ALA A 27 -1.71 4.93 4.04
N VAL A 28 -0.68 4.15 4.35
CA VAL A 28 -0.32 2.95 3.57
C VAL A 28 -1.44 1.91 3.63
N ALA A 29 -1.99 1.66 4.82
CA ALA A 29 -3.12 0.74 4.97
C ALA A 29 -4.32 1.19 4.12
N GLY A 30 -4.59 2.49 4.08
CA GLY A 30 -5.65 3.06 3.27
C GLY A 30 -5.46 2.82 1.78
N VAL A 31 -4.23 2.99 1.28
CA VAL A 31 -3.91 2.72 -0.13
C VAL A 31 -4.19 1.24 -0.45
N VAL A 32 -3.73 0.33 0.37
CA VAL A 32 -3.95 -1.11 0.14
C VAL A 32 -5.46 -1.40 0.06
N MET A 33 -6.23 -0.90 1.01
CA MET A 33 -7.67 -1.14 1.03
C MET A 33 -8.41 -0.41 -0.09
N ASN A 34 -7.92 0.75 -0.53
CA ASN A 34 -8.45 1.42 -1.72
C ASN A 34 -8.27 0.55 -2.97
N ARG A 35 -7.11 -0.12 -3.10
CA ARG A 35 -6.90 -1.07 -4.19
C ARG A 35 -7.86 -2.26 -4.10
N VAL A 36 -8.07 -2.79 -2.89
CA VAL A 36 -9.00 -3.91 -2.66
C VAL A 36 -10.41 -3.55 -3.10
N HIS A 37 -10.83 -2.31 -2.83
CA HIS A 37 -12.20 -1.84 -3.12
C HIS A 37 -12.31 -1.09 -4.45
N ALA A 38 -11.26 -1.06 -5.27
CA ALA A 38 -11.28 -0.38 -6.56
C ALA A 38 -12.41 -0.94 -7.43
N LYS A 39 -13.20 -0.03 -8.01
CA LYS A 39 -14.38 -0.41 -8.82
C LYS A 39 -14.06 -0.59 -10.29
N GLY A 40 -12.83 -0.32 -10.71
CA GLY A 40 -12.41 -0.46 -12.10
C GLY A 40 -10.89 -0.42 -12.20
N GLY A 41 -10.38 -0.59 -13.41
CA GLY A 41 -8.96 -0.56 -13.68
C GLY A 41 -8.23 -1.82 -13.25
N GLU A 42 -6.90 -1.73 -13.26
CA GLU A 42 -6.03 -2.88 -13.00
C GLU A 42 -6.32 -3.56 -11.66
N TYR A 43 -6.47 -2.79 -10.58
CA TYR A 43 -6.62 -3.39 -9.25
C TYR A 43 -7.95 -4.11 -9.08
N ALA A 44 -9.02 -3.64 -9.74
CA ALA A 44 -10.29 -4.37 -9.74
C ALA A 44 -10.16 -5.68 -10.50
N ARG A 45 -9.47 -5.65 -11.66
CA ARG A 45 -9.30 -6.82 -12.52
C ARG A 45 -8.39 -7.88 -11.91
N VAL A 46 -7.28 -7.48 -11.31
CA VAL A 46 -6.29 -8.40 -10.74
C VAL A 46 -6.63 -8.78 -9.31
N GLY A 47 -7.04 -7.80 -8.51
CA GLY A 47 -7.29 -8.00 -7.09
C GLY A 47 -8.58 -8.73 -6.78
N GLN A 48 -9.63 -8.44 -7.54
CA GLN A 48 -10.94 -9.07 -7.39
C GLN A 48 -11.47 -9.00 -5.95
N GLY A 49 -11.21 -7.90 -5.25
CA GLY A 49 -11.66 -7.68 -3.89
C GLY A 49 -10.88 -8.43 -2.82
N SER A 50 -9.75 -9.04 -3.17
CA SER A 50 -8.97 -9.85 -2.25
C SER A 50 -7.74 -9.09 -1.74
N ILE A 51 -7.62 -8.97 -0.41
CA ILE A 51 -6.44 -8.38 0.22
C ILE A 51 -5.19 -9.16 -0.20
N ARG A 52 -5.27 -10.48 -0.19
CA ARG A 52 -4.14 -11.35 -0.56
C ARG A 52 -3.70 -11.11 -2.00
N ASN A 53 -4.65 -11.04 -2.93
CA ASN A 53 -4.32 -10.79 -4.34
C ASN A 53 -3.65 -9.44 -4.54
N ILE A 54 -4.11 -8.41 -3.84
CA ILE A 54 -3.51 -7.07 -3.93
C ILE A 54 -2.09 -7.07 -3.37
N ILE A 55 -1.88 -7.66 -2.20
CA ILE A 55 -0.55 -7.67 -1.55
C ILE A 55 0.45 -8.46 -2.40
N PHE A 56 0.05 -9.60 -2.93
CA PHE A 56 0.96 -10.47 -3.69
C PHE A 56 0.97 -10.24 -5.20
N GLN A 57 0.27 -9.21 -5.68
CA GLN A 57 0.37 -8.86 -7.09
C GLN A 57 1.84 -8.59 -7.43
N PRO A 58 2.40 -9.25 -8.49
CA PRO A 58 3.82 -9.08 -8.81
C PRO A 58 4.21 -7.61 -8.99
N TYR A 59 5.39 -7.25 -8.46
CA TYR A 59 6.02 -5.93 -8.60
C TYR A 59 5.30 -4.77 -7.90
N GLN A 60 4.30 -5.06 -7.04
CA GLN A 60 3.60 -3.97 -6.33
C GLN A 60 4.28 -3.62 -5.01
N PHE A 61 4.66 -4.61 -4.22
CA PHE A 61 5.30 -4.37 -2.92
C PHE A 61 6.57 -5.20 -2.81
N VAL A 62 7.70 -4.53 -2.64
CA VAL A 62 8.99 -5.21 -2.40
C VAL A 62 8.89 -6.07 -1.14
N CYS A 63 8.17 -5.58 -0.12
CA CYS A 63 7.97 -6.32 1.12
C CYS A 63 7.27 -7.67 0.93
N ALA A 64 6.48 -7.83 -0.12
CA ALA A 64 5.80 -9.11 -0.39
C ALA A 64 6.71 -10.11 -1.10
N SER A 65 7.95 -9.72 -1.44
CA SER A 65 8.89 -10.56 -2.15
C SER A 65 10.06 -10.96 -1.26
N GLU A 66 10.44 -12.22 -1.29
CA GLU A 66 11.62 -12.71 -0.58
C GLU A 66 12.92 -12.38 -1.28
N THR A 67 12.86 -11.92 -2.54
CA THR A 67 14.05 -11.52 -3.31
C THR A 67 13.86 -10.13 -3.89
N GLU A 68 14.98 -9.42 -4.05
CA GLU A 68 15.03 -8.11 -4.70
C GLU A 68 16.32 -8.04 -5.51
N GLY A 69 16.20 -7.79 -6.81
CA GLY A 69 17.36 -7.73 -7.67
C GLY A 69 18.18 -9.00 -7.71
N GLY A 70 17.55 -10.16 -7.51
CA GLY A 70 18.22 -11.46 -7.52
C GLY A 70 18.85 -11.86 -6.18
N ALA A 71 18.77 -11.00 -5.15
CA ALA A 71 19.31 -11.26 -3.82
C ALA A 71 18.19 -11.45 -2.81
N TYR A 72 18.48 -12.15 -1.71
CA TYR A 72 17.51 -12.32 -0.64
C TYR A 72 17.15 -10.96 -0.01
N ASN A 73 15.86 -10.73 0.18
CA ASN A 73 15.33 -9.53 0.81
C ASN A 73 14.92 -9.85 2.25
N PRO A 74 15.70 -9.48 3.27
CA PRO A 74 15.33 -9.75 4.66
C PRO A 74 14.16 -8.89 5.14
N GLN A 75 13.90 -7.75 4.49
CA GLN A 75 12.79 -6.86 4.82
C GLN A 75 11.56 -7.29 4.05
N ASN A 76 10.99 -8.43 4.45
CA ASN A 76 9.80 -9.00 3.83
C ASN A 76 8.77 -9.40 4.88
N ILE A 77 7.54 -9.61 4.44
CA ILE A 77 6.40 -9.88 5.33
C ILE A 77 6.57 -11.13 6.19
N TYR A 78 7.33 -12.12 5.71
CA TYR A 78 7.52 -13.38 6.47
C TYR A 78 8.41 -13.17 7.69
N ASN A 79 9.29 -12.17 7.66
CA ASN A 79 10.19 -11.83 8.76
C ASN A 79 9.61 -10.78 9.72
N MET A 80 8.43 -10.24 9.42
CA MET A 80 7.80 -9.23 10.26
C MET A 80 7.22 -9.84 11.53
N ARG A 81 7.13 -9.01 12.58
CA ARG A 81 6.52 -9.37 13.86
C ARG A 81 5.62 -8.22 14.28
N PRO A 82 4.38 -8.17 13.76
CA PRO A 82 3.49 -7.06 14.06
C PRO A 82 3.18 -6.94 15.54
N GLU A 83 3.15 -5.70 16.00
CA GLU A 83 2.72 -5.34 17.33
C GLU A 83 1.24 -4.94 17.30
N GLN A 84 0.66 -4.66 18.44
CA GLN A 84 -0.76 -4.33 18.54
C GLN A 84 -1.14 -3.15 17.64
N ILE A 85 -0.28 -2.12 17.54
CA ILE A 85 -0.56 -0.96 16.71
C ILE A 85 -0.78 -1.36 15.23
N HIS A 86 -0.01 -2.32 14.72
CA HIS A 86 -0.14 -2.77 13.34
C HIS A 86 -1.48 -3.49 13.11
N TYR A 87 -1.90 -4.32 14.05
CA TYR A 87 -3.19 -5.00 13.98
C TYR A 87 -4.35 -4.00 14.12
N ASP A 88 -4.23 -3.02 15.01
CA ASP A 88 -5.26 -2.00 15.20
C ASP A 88 -5.45 -1.19 13.92
N ILE A 89 -4.37 -0.81 13.24
CA ILE A 89 -4.44 -0.07 11.98
C ILE A 89 -5.01 -0.94 10.87
N ALA A 90 -4.60 -2.21 10.80
CA ALA A 90 -5.17 -3.15 9.83
C ALA A 90 -6.68 -3.27 10.02
N ASP A 91 -7.14 -3.47 11.25
CA ASP A 91 -8.57 -3.56 11.57
C ASP A 91 -9.31 -2.28 11.20
N TRP A 92 -8.73 -1.13 11.51
CA TRP A 92 -9.29 0.18 11.19
C TRP A 92 -9.51 0.36 9.68
N ALA A 93 -8.51 -0.01 8.88
CA ALA A 93 -8.57 0.10 7.42
C ALA A 93 -9.54 -0.92 6.81
N ILE A 94 -9.52 -2.16 7.30
CA ILE A 94 -10.44 -3.22 6.83
C ILE A 94 -11.89 -2.83 7.11
N ALA A 95 -12.15 -2.15 8.24
CA ALA A 95 -13.48 -1.65 8.58
C ALA A 95 -13.96 -0.52 7.67
N GLY A 96 -13.10 -0.01 6.78
CA GLY A 96 -13.49 1.04 5.82
C GLY A 96 -13.02 2.43 6.18
N ASN A 97 -12.28 2.60 7.26
CA ASN A 97 -11.79 3.91 7.67
C ASN A 97 -10.60 4.35 6.82
N ARG A 98 -10.45 5.65 6.64
CA ARG A 98 -9.37 6.26 5.86
C ARG A 98 -8.94 7.58 6.50
N LEU A 99 -7.68 7.96 6.29
CA LEU A 99 -7.25 9.34 6.53
C LEU A 99 -7.80 10.20 5.40
N GLY A 100 -8.50 11.29 5.74
CA GLY A 100 -9.09 12.17 4.73
C GLY A 100 -8.07 12.74 3.74
N VAL A 101 -6.85 13.03 4.22
CA VAL A 101 -5.80 13.61 3.36
C VAL A 101 -5.29 12.65 2.29
N VAL A 102 -5.47 11.34 2.49
CA VAL A 102 -5.07 10.32 1.51
C VAL A 102 -6.14 10.13 0.44
N ALA A 103 -7.40 10.39 0.78
CA ALA A 103 -8.54 10.30 -0.13
C ALA A 103 -8.59 8.95 -0.86
N ASP A 104 -8.65 8.97 -2.20
CA ASP A 104 -8.76 7.79 -3.03
C ASP A 104 -7.40 7.26 -3.51
N SER A 105 -6.31 7.66 -2.86
CA SER A 105 -4.98 7.30 -3.32
C SER A 105 -4.83 5.79 -3.53
N LEU A 106 -4.28 5.43 -4.67
CA LEU A 106 -4.01 4.04 -5.04
C LEU A 106 -2.51 3.73 -5.06
N TRP A 107 -1.66 4.74 -4.99
CA TRP A 107 -0.20 4.57 -5.07
C TRP A 107 0.51 5.45 -4.07
N PHE A 108 1.67 4.98 -3.64
CA PHE A 108 2.62 5.78 -2.88
C PHE A 108 4.04 5.37 -3.23
N TYR A 109 4.98 6.29 -3.03
CA TYR A 109 6.40 5.97 -3.15
C TYR A 109 7.22 6.95 -2.31
N ASN A 110 8.45 6.55 -1.98
CA ASN A 110 9.42 7.40 -1.30
C ASN A 110 10.37 7.97 -2.35
N PRO A 111 10.37 9.30 -2.58
CA PRO A 111 11.27 9.92 -3.56
C PRO A 111 12.71 10.00 -3.09
N PHE A 112 12.98 9.71 -1.81
CA PHE A 112 14.28 9.91 -1.18
C PHE A 112 14.82 11.33 -1.39
N GLY A 113 13.92 12.33 -1.35
CA GLY A 113 14.23 13.72 -1.58
C GLY A 113 13.05 14.60 -1.22
N PRO A 114 13.20 15.94 -1.35
CA PRO A 114 12.19 16.87 -0.88
C PRO A 114 10.97 16.99 -1.78
N GLU A 115 11.05 16.53 -3.04
CA GLU A 115 9.99 16.77 -4.01
C GLU A 115 9.28 15.49 -4.44
N CYS A 116 7.95 15.57 -4.51
CA CYS A 116 7.11 14.53 -5.08
C CYS A 116 6.89 14.80 -6.56
N ARG A 117 6.85 13.75 -7.39
CA ARG A 117 6.47 13.88 -8.80
C ARG A 117 5.02 14.36 -8.89
N ASN A 118 4.68 15.07 -9.98
CA ASN A 118 3.31 15.50 -10.23
C ASN A 118 2.40 14.31 -10.55
N SER A 119 2.94 13.27 -11.20
CA SER A 119 2.21 12.05 -11.53
C SER A 119 3.05 10.82 -11.20
N PHE A 120 2.36 9.75 -10.75
CA PHE A 120 2.96 8.48 -10.43
C PHE A 120 1.85 7.43 -10.23
N PRO A 121 1.98 6.21 -10.75
CA PRO A 121 2.97 5.80 -11.74
C PRO A 121 2.58 6.34 -13.12
N SER A 122 3.56 6.82 -13.87
CA SER A 122 3.36 7.38 -15.20
C SER A 122 2.20 8.39 -15.22
N ASN A 123 1.22 8.24 -16.11
CA ASN A 123 0.10 9.19 -16.25
C ASN A 123 -1.18 8.72 -15.56
N VAL A 124 -1.14 7.61 -14.82
CA VAL A 124 -2.35 7.03 -14.23
C VAL A 124 -2.68 7.56 -12.83
N GLY A 125 -1.73 8.25 -12.19
CA GLY A 125 -1.96 8.85 -10.88
C GLY A 125 -1.49 10.29 -10.82
N TYR A 126 -2.21 11.14 -10.07
CA TYR A 126 -1.80 12.52 -9.80
C TYR A 126 -1.54 12.71 -8.30
N TRP A 127 -0.61 13.63 -7.97
CA TRP A 127 -0.22 13.87 -6.60
C TRP A 127 -1.39 14.32 -5.73
N GLN A 128 -1.55 13.70 -4.57
CA GLN A 128 -2.59 14.03 -3.60
C GLN A 128 -2.02 14.69 -2.35
N THR A 129 -1.02 14.06 -1.73
CA THR A 129 -0.45 14.55 -0.47
C THR A 129 0.89 13.88 -0.21
N ARG A 130 1.61 14.40 0.79
CA ARG A 130 2.81 13.75 1.31
C ARG A 130 2.65 13.57 2.82
N ILE A 131 2.98 12.38 3.31
CA ILE A 131 3.02 12.08 4.75
C ILE A 131 4.38 11.44 5.03
N GLY A 132 5.19 12.10 5.87
CA GLY A 132 6.56 11.66 6.13
C GLY A 132 7.36 11.53 4.83
N ASP A 133 7.92 10.37 4.60
CA ASP A 133 8.74 10.11 3.42
C ASP A 133 7.94 9.69 2.18
N HIS A 134 6.63 9.49 2.31
CA HIS A 134 5.82 8.95 1.22
C HIS A 134 4.96 9.99 0.53
N CYS A 135 5.01 9.99 -0.80
CA CYS A 135 4.13 10.77 -1.68
C CYS A 135 2.96 9.89 -2.10
N PHE A 136 1.74 10.40 -2.05
CA PHE A 136 0.51 9.64 -2.32
C PHE A 136 -0.21 10.18 -3.54
N TYR A 137 -0.80 9.29 -4.34
CA TYR A 137 -1.36 9.59 -5.65
C TYR A 137 -2.75 9.02 -5.84
N ASN A 138 -3.66 9.87 -6.34
CA ASN A 138 -5.01 9.47 -6.68
C ASN A 138 -5.12 9.04 -8.14
N PRO A 139 -6.09 8.17 -8.49
CA PRO A 139 -6.24 7.74 -9.87
C PRO A 139 -6.76 8.85 -10.79
N THR A 140 -6.24 8.89 -12.01
CA THR A 140 -6.77 9.70 -13.10
C THR A 140 -7.73 8.83 -13.92
N ASN A 141 -8.40 9.45 -14.92
CA ASN A 141 -9.23 8.68 -15.85
C ASN A 141 -8.42 7.62 -16.61
N ALA A 142 -7.14 7.87 -16.83
CA ALA A 142 -6.25 6.90 -17.52
C ALA A 142 -6.10 5.60 -16.75
N TYR A 143 -6.17 5.64 -15.41
CA TYR A 143 -6.12 4.44 -14.59
C TYR A 143 -7.24 3.46 -14.97
N TYR A 144 -8.45 3.96 -15.19
CA TYR A 144 -9.61 3.11 -15.44
C TYR A 144 -9.57 2.42 -16.79
N LYS A 145 -8.60 2.77 -17.63
CA LYS A 145 -8.34 2.08 -18.91
C LYS A 145 -7.29 0.98 -18.80
N THR A 146 -6.73 0.81 -17.58
CA THR A 146 -5.70 -0.23 -17.37
C THR A 146 -6.26 -1.63 -17.19
#